data_ddef2709f19e131fbf34ab2014bc2df8
#
_entry.id   ddef2709f19e131fbf34ab2014bc2df8
#
_cell.length_a   1.000
_cell.length_b   1.000
_cell.length_c   1.000
_cell.angle_alpha   90.00
_cell.angle_beta   90.00
_cell.angle_gamma   90.00
#
_symmetry.space_group_name_H-M   'P 1'
#
loop_
_entity.id
_entity.type
_entity.pdbx_description
1 polymer ?
#
loop_
_entity_poly.entity_id
_entity_poly.type
_entity_poly.pdbx_seq_one_letter_code
_entity_poly.pdbx_strand_id
1 'polypeptide(L)'
;MQAAFLRVKLPYLDKWNEDRKRIAKRYLTEIKNPLIKLPLSSDDEYEHIYHVFVIRCDKRDKLEKYLADNDIETVKHYPIPMHLQKAYENLRIVKGQLPIAEEISNTVLSIPMYYGMTEEEVNYVIKVINDFE
;
A
#
# COMPACT_ATOMS: atom_id res chain seq x y z
N MET A 1 -23.68 1.99 20.80
CA MET A 1 -22.80 3.18 20.69
C MET A 1 -22.01 3.17 19.37
N GLN A 2 -21.20 2.14 19.05
CA GLN A 2 -20.44 2.07 17.78
C GLN A 2 -21.31 2.21 16.52
N ALA A 3 -22.46 1.54 16.43
CA ALA A 3 -23.37 1.66 15.30
C ALA A 3 -23.89 3.09 15.08
N ALA A 4 -24.09 3.87 16.15
CA ALA A 4 -24.48 5.27 16.04
C ALA A 4 -23.38 6.13 15.42
N PHE A 5 -22.11 5.91 15.80
CA PHE A 5 -20.97 6.60 15.18
C PHE A 5 -20.78 6.22 13.71
N LEU A 6 -20.93 4.93 13.38
CA LEU A 6 -20.83 4.47 11.99
C LEU A 6 -21.95 5.05 11.12
N ARG A 7 -23.16 5.17 11.65
CA ARG A 7 -24.30 5.77 10.93
C ARG A 7 -24.04 7.22 10.50
N VAL A 8 -23.29 7.98 11.30
CA VAL A 8 -22.91 9.37 10.95
C VAL A 8 -21.90 9.38 9.79
N LYS A 9 -21.01 8.39 9.71
CA LYS A 9 -19.96 8.32 8.68
C LYS A 9 -20.43 7.67 7.38
N LEU A 10 -21.40 6.76 7.46
CA LEU A 10 -21.86 5.97 6.32
C LEU A 10 -22.28 6.81 5.09
N PRO A 11 -22.97 7.96 5.24
CA PRO A 11 -23.34 8.81 4.09
C PRO A 11 -22.15 9.39 3.31
N TYR A 12 -20.96 9.39 3.90
CA TYR A 12 -19.74 9.95 3.30
C TYR A 12 -18.82 8.87 2.70
N LEU A 13 -19.13 7.59 2.90
CA LEU A 13 -18.25 6.47 2.55
C LEU A 13 -17.95 6.42 1.05
N ASP A 14 -18.97 6.59 0.22
CA ASP A 14 -18.81 6.54 -1.25
C ASP A 14 -17.90 7.67 -1.73
N LYS A 15 -18.09 8.88 -1.21
CA LYS A 15 -17.20 10.02 -1.51
C LYS A 15 -15.75 9.74 -1.10
N TRP A 16 -15.53 9.10 0.04
CA TRP A 16 -14.19 8.76 0.50
C TRP A 16 -13.55 7.68 -0.38
N ASN A 17 -14.33 6.72 -0.84
CA ASN A 17 -13.87 5.68 -1.76
C ASN A 17 -13.51 6.25 -3.14
N GLU A 18 -14.33 7.16 -3.68
CA GLU A 18 -14.07 7.85 -4.93
C GLU A 18 -12.76 8.66 -4.89
N ASP A 19 -12.51 9.37 -3.80
CA ASP A 19 -11.27 10.11 -3.64
C ASP A 19 -10.05 9.17 -3.59
N ARG A 20 -10.15 8.03 -2.88
CA ARG A 20 -9.11 6.99 -2.90
C ARG A 20 -8.85 6.42 -4.30
N LYS A 21 -9.90 6.13 -5.07
CA LYS A 21 -9.78 5.65 -6.45
C LYS A 21 -9.10 6.70 -7.34
N ARG A 22 -9.44 7.98 -7.18
CA ARG A 22 -8.81 9.10 -7.89
C ARG A 22 -7.29 9.13 -7.64
N ILE A 23 -6.88 9.07 -6.36
CA ILE A 23 -5.46 9.05 -5.97
C ILE A 23 -4.77 7.79 -6.53
N ALA A 24 -5.39 6.63 -6.37
CA ALA A 24 -4.85 5.36 -6.86
C ALA A 24 -4.64 5.37 -8.38
N LYS A 25 -5.58 5.94 -9.15
CA LYS A 25 -5.44 6.10 -10.59
C LYS A 25 -4.21 6.93 -10.96
N ARG A 26 -3.95 8.01 -10.22
CA ARG A 26 -2.75 8.81 -10.40
C ARG A 26 -1.47 8.01 -10.13
N TYR A 27 -1.42 7.30 -9.00
CA TYR A 27 -0.28 6.44 -8.68
C TYR A 27 -0.03 5.38 -9.76
N LEU A 28 -1.08 4.69 -10.22
CA LEU A 28 -0.99 3.67 -11.28
C LEU A 28 -0.51 4.25 -12.62
N THR A 29 -0.87 5.49 -12.93
CA THR A 29 -0.56 6.09 -14.24
C THR A 29 0.71 6.93 -14.23
N GLU A 30 1.12 7.50 -13.10
CA GLU A 30 2.19 8.50 -13.04
C GLU A 30 3.48 7.98 -12.34
N ILE A 31 3.40 6.92 -11.53
CA ILE A 31 4.62 6.24 -11.05
C ILE A 31 5.19 5.42 -12.19
N LYS A 32 6.41 5.78 -12.64
CA LYS A 32 7.09 5.19 -13.81
C LYS A 32 8.44 4.58 -13.47
N ASN A 33 8.84 4.61 -12.20
CA ASN A 33 10.12 4.05 -11.77
C ASN A 33 10.15 2.54 -12.03
N PRO A 34 11.12 2.01 -12.82
CA PRO A 34 11.17 0.60 -13.18
C PRO A 34 11.50 -0.33 -12.00
N LEU A 35 12.02 0.20 -10.90
CA LEU A 35 12.27 -0.56 -9.67
C LEU A 35 10.99 -0.84 -8.87
N ILE A 36 9.88 -0.15 -9.20
CA ILE A 36 8.61 -0.22 -8.48
C ILE A 36 7.61 -1.07 -9.25
N LYS A 37 7.13 -2.13 -8.61
CA LYS A 37 6.05 -2.97 -9.13
C LYS A 37 4.73 -2.47 -8.51
N LEU A 38 3.85 -1.92 -9.33
CA LEU A 38 2.54 -1.42 -8.93
C LEU A 38 1.53 -2.58 -8.81
N PRO A 39 0.46 -2.42 -8.01
CA PRO A 39 -0.65 -3.37 -8.02
C PRO A 39 -1.34 -3.39 -9.39
N LEU A 40 -2.01 -4.49 -9.69
CA LEU A 40 -2.85 -4.57 -10.88
C LEU A 40 -4.00 -3.57 -10.77
N SER A 41 -4.30 -2.89 -11.86
CA SER A 41 -5.53 -2.11 -11.97
C SER A 41 -6.70 -3.06 -12.23
N SER A 42 -7.88 -2.71 -11.71
CA SER A 42 -9.13 -3.35 -12.08
C SER A 42 -9.98 -2.39 -12.91
N ASP A 43 -10.63 -2.92 -13.95
CA ASP A 43 -11.62 -2.18 -14.74
C ASP A 43 -13.00 -2.20 -14.06
N ASP A 44 -13.19 -3.05 -13.05
CA ASP A 44 -14.41 -3.08 -12.24
C ASP A 44 -14.35 -2.02 -11.14
N GLU A 45 -15.28 -1.07 -11.22
CA GLU A 45 -15.41 0.04 -10.27
C GLU A 45 -15.59 -0.43 -8.81
N TYR A 46 -16.15 -1.61 -8.59
CA TYR A 46 -16.46 -2.15 -7.27
C TYR A 46 -15.41 -3.10 -6.71
N GLU A 47 -14.45 -3.53 -7.52
CA GLU A 47 -13.48 -4.54 -7.12
C GLU A 47 -12.43 -4.02 -6.12
N HIS A 48 -11.98 -2.76 -6.28
CA HIS A 48 -10.89 -2.24 -5.47
C HIS A 48 -11.11 -0.78 -5.03
N ILE A 49 -11.16 -0.55 -3.72
CA ILE A 49 -11.30 0.78 -3.11
C ILE A 49 -9.96 1.37 -2.64
N TYR A 50 -8.86 0.65 -2.79
CA TYR A 50 -7.51 1.07 -2.38
C TYR A 50 -7.46 1.53 -0.92
N HIS A 51 -7.92 0.67 0.00
CA HIS A 51 -7.83 0.94 1.44
C HIS A 51 -6.38 1.27 1.86
N VAL A 52 -5.42 0.53 1.33
CA VAL A 52 -3.99 0.83 1.32
C VAL A 52 -3.48 0.72 -0.12
N PHE A 53 -2.47 1.52 -0.48
CA PHE A 53 -1.82 1.41 -1.78
C PHE A 53 -0.46 0.74 -1.60
N VAL A 54 -0.36 -0.53 -1.99
CA VAL A 54 0.80 -1.37 -1.78
C VAL A 54 1.63 -1.44 -3.05
N ILE A 55 2.87 -0.99 -2.98
CA ILE A 55 3.87 -1.17 -4.03
C ILE A 55 4.84 -2.29 -3.63
N ARG A 56 5.59 -2.83 -4.60
CA ARG A 56 6.64 -3.80 -4.34
C ARG A 56 7.97 -3.29 -4.92
N CYS A 57 9.05 -3.48 -4.16
CA CYS A 57 10.40 -3.13 -4.57
C CYS A 57 11.38 -4.17 -4.03
N ASP A 58 12.27 -4.67 -4.87
CA ASP A 58 13.28 -5.64 -4.44
C ASP A 58 14.31 -5.00 -3.49
N LYS A 59 14.50 -3.67 -3.59
CA LYS A 59 15.30 -2.85 -2.66
C LYS A 59 14.42 -2.20 -1.57
N ARG A 60 13.34 -2.87 -1.08
CA ARG A 60 12.30 -2.32 -0.21
C ARG A 60 12.84 -1.53 0.98
N ASP A 61 13.84 -2.03 1.71
CA ASP A 61 14.36 -1.34 2.90
C ASP A 61 15.15 -0.07 2.55
N LYS A 62 15.80 -0.04 1.37
CA LYS A 62 16.44 1.18 0.85
C LYS A 62 15.37 2.20 0.45
N LEU A 63 14.32 1.75 -0.23
CA LEU A 63 13.19 2.61 -0.61
C LEU A 63 12.51 3.19 0.62
N GLU A 64 12.22 2.37 1.64
CA GLU A 64 11.61 2.83 2.90
C GLU A 64 12.44 3.95 3.55
N LYS A 65 13.76 3.72 3.67
CA LYS A 65 14.66 4.73 4.23
C LYS A 65 14.69 6.00 3.38
N TYR A 66 14.79 5.86 2.08
CA TYR A 66 14.80 7.00 1.15
C TYR A 66 13.51 7.82 1.23
N LEU A 67 12.35 7.16 1.31
CA LEU A 67 11.07 7.84 1.49
C LEU A 67 11.00 8.56 2.85
N ALA A 68 11.46 7.92 3.92
CA ALA A 68 11.53 8.55 5.24
C ALA A 68 12.48 9.76 5.27
N ASP A 69 13.63 9.69 4.60
CA ASP A 69 14.58 10.81 4.45
C ASP A 69 13.97 11.99 3.63
N ASN A 70 12.86 11.75 2.91
CA ASN A 70 12.06 12.74 2.18
C ASN A 70 10.68 13.00 2.84
N ASP A 71 10.55 12.80 4.14
CA ASP A 71 9.34 13.06 4.93
C ASP A 71 8.08 12.29 4.45
N ILE A 72 8.27 11.14 3.79
CA ILE A 72 7.18 10.25 3.37
C ILE A 72 7.14 9.03 4.28
N GLU A 73 6.14 8.95 5.15
CA GLU A 73 5.91 7.78 6.00
C GLU A 73 5.35 6.60 5.21
N THR A 74 5.83 5.41 5.52
CA THR A 74 5.41 4.17 4.87
C THR A 74 5.18 3.06 5.89
N VAL A 75 4.40 2.04 5.52
CA VAL A 75 4.08 0.91 6.40
C VAL A 75 4.26 -0.41 5.66
N LYS A 76 4.81 -1.41 6.35
CA LYS A 76 4.90 -2.80 5.83
C LYS A 76 3.66 -3.60 6.22
N HIS A 77 2.78 -3.93 5.27
CA HIS A 77 1.62 -4.79 5.50
C HIS A 77 1.80 -6.14 4.78
N TYR A 78 2.49 -7.17 5.38
CA TYR A 78 3.09 -7.24 6.71
C TYR A 78 4.54 -7.75 6.60
N PRO A 79 5.44 -7.37 7.53
CA PRO A 79 6.87 -7.67 7.39
C PRO A 79 7.23 -9.14 7.61
N ILE A 80 6.37 -9.90 8.30
CA ILE A 80 6.55 -11.34 8.57
C ILE A 80 5.36 -12.08 8.00
N PRO A 81 5.54 -13.00 7.05
CA PRO A 81 4.46 -13.80 6.51
C PRO A 81 3.83 -14.67 7.61
N MET A 82 2.52 -14.89 7.53
CA MET A 82 1.74 -15.49 8.62
C MET A 82 2.33 -16.81 9.11
N HIS A 83 2.75 -17.69 8.20
CA HIS A 83 3.28 -19.02 8.54
C HIS A 83 4.61 -18.97 9.32
N LEU A 84 5.33 -17.83 9.30
CA LEU A 84 6.57 -17.63 10.05
C LEU A 84 6.38 -16.84 11.35
N GLN A 85 5.14 -16.46 11.67
CA GLN A 85 4.84 -15.82 12.94
C GLN A 85 4.77 -16.85 14.07
N LYS A 86 5.24 -16.49 15.26
CA LYS A 86 5.23 -17.37 16.45
C LYS A 86 3.86 -17.95 16.76
N ALA A 87 2.80 -17.22 16.51
CA ALA A 87 1.42 -17.66 16.74
C ALA A 87 1.03 -18.90 15.92
N TYR A 88 1.73 -19.18 14.82
CA TYR A 88 1.44 -20.28 13.89
C TYR A 88 2.54 -21.35 13.85
N GLU A 89 3.49 -21.31 14.79
CA GLU A 89 4.62 -22.26 14.88
C GLU A 89 4.16 -23.72 14.97
N ASN A 90 2.98 -23.95 15.55
CA ASN A 90 2.36 -25.28 15.64
C ASN A 90 1.99 -25.90 14.28
N LEU A 91 1.85 -25.11 13.22
CA LEU A 91 1.57 -25.58 11.88
C LEU A 91 2.79 -26.24 11.21
N ARG A 92 3.99 -26.07 11.78
CA ARG A 92 5.26 -26.64 11.27
C ARG A 92 5.56 -26.28 9.81
N ILE A 93 5.03 -25.17 9.33
CA ILE A 93 5.37 -24.63 7.99
C ILE A 93 6.62 -23.78 8.17
N VAL A 94 7.71 -24.19 7.52
CA VAL A 94 9.00 -23.54 7.65
C VAL A 94 9.30 -22.61 6.46
N LYS A 95 10.31 -21.76 6.62
CA LYS A 95 10.79 -20.87 5.56
C LYS A 95 11.12 -21.67 4.28
N GLY A 96 10.71 -21.15 3.14
CA GLY A 96 10.87 -21.74 1.82
C GLY A 96 9.68 -22.59 1.35
N GLN A 97 8.73 -22.92 2.22
CA GLN A 97 7.55 -23.70 1.84
C GLN A 97 6.44 -22.86 1.18
N LEU A 98 6.40 -21.54 1.46
CA LEU A 98 5.45 -20.61 0.85
C LEU A 98 6.20 -19.44 0.19
N PRO A 99 6.96 -19.71 -0.90
CA PRO A 99 7.91 -18.75 -1.46
C PRO A 99 7.26 -17.46 -1.95
N ILE A 100 6.04 -17.51 -2.49
CA ILE A 100 5.31 -16.31 -2.94
C ILE A 100 4.96 -15.40 -1.76
N ALA A 101 4.45 -15.96 -0.66
CA ALA A 101 4.11 -15.19 0.54
C ALA A 101 5.36 -14.57 1.17
N GLU A 102 6.46 -15.29 1.16
CA GLU A 102 7.76 -14.83 1.67
C GLU A 102 8.33 -13.72 0.80
N GLU A 103 8.29 -13.86 -0.54
CA GLU A 103 8.71 -12.81 -1.48
C GLU A 103 7.87 -11.54 -1.30
N ILE A 104 6.54 -11.67 -1.23
CA ILE A 104 5.64 -10.53 -1.02
C ILE A 104 6.00 -9.80 0.27
N SER A 105 6.09 -10.50 1.41
CA SER A 105 6.44 -9.88 2.71
C SER A 105 7.81 -9.17 2.69
N ASN A 106 8.74 -9.63 1.88
CA ASN A 106 10.07 -9.03 1.75
C ASN A 106 10.09 -7.80 0.84
N THR A 107 9.12 -7.64 -0.05
CA THR A 107 9.13 -6.59 -1.09
C THR A 107 8.05 -5.54 -0.95
N VAL A 108 6.97 -5.81 -0.19
CA VAL A 108 5.83 -4.88 -0.06
C VAL A 108 6.15 -3.66 0.79
N LEU A 109 5.60 -2.52 0.36
CA LEU A 109 5.61 -1.27 1.09
C LEU A 109 4.32 -0.50 0.76
N SER A 110 3.58 -0.07 1.77
CA SER A 110 2.39 0.76 1.59
C SER A 110 2.79 2.22 1.65
N ILE A 111 2.46 2.95 0.60
CA ILE A 111 2.67 4.40 0.48
C ILE A 111 1.43 5.17 0.94
N PRO A 112 1.53 6.49 1.21
CA PRO A 112 0.42 7.29 1.69
C PRO A 112 -0.83 7.15 0.83
N MET A 113 -1.96 6.84 1.48
CA MET A 113 -3.27 6.69 0.85
C MET A 113 -4.36 6.99 1.87
N TYR A 114 -4.92 8.19 1.86
CA TYR A 114 -6.02 8.57 2.74
C TYR A 114 -6.96 9.56 2.04
N TYR A 115 -8.18 9.65 2.55
CA TYR A 115 -9.14 10.64 2.07
C TYR A 115 -8.66 12.06 2.37
N GLY A 116 -8.73 12.92 1.37
CA GLY A 116 -8.37 14.33 1.50
C GLY A 116 -6.90 14.65 1.27
N MET A 117 -6.10 13.70 0.72
CA MET A 117 -4.77 14.06 0.21
C MET A 117 -4.89 15.17 -0.83
N THR A 118 -4.09 16.21 -0.67
CA THR A 118 -4.02 17.31 -1.63
C THR A 118 -3.31 16.90 -2.91
N GLU A 119 -3.53 17.65 -3.99
CA GLU A 119 -2.81 17.41 -5.24
C GLU A 119 -1.30 17.58 -5.08
N GLU A 120 -0.86 18.52 -4.24
CA GLU A 120 0.54 18.77 -3.92
C GLU A 120 1.16 17.56 -3.21
N GLU A 121 0.48 16.96 -2.24
CA GLU A 121 0.94 15.77 -1.53
C GLU A 121 1.04 14.57 -2.49
N VAL A 122 0.04 14.35 -3.34
CA VAL A 122 0.06 13.26 -4.34
C VAL A 122 1.19 13.47 -5.33
N ASN A 123 1.38 14.70 -5.84
CA ASN A 123 2.47 15.04 -6.76
C ASN A 123 3.83 14.79 -6.11
N TYR A 124 3.98 15.16 -4.84
CA TYR A 124 5.23 14.99 -4.11
C TYR A 124 5.59 13.51 -3.95
N VAL A 125 4.64 12.68 -3.52
CA VAL A 125 4.86 11.23 -3.39
C VAL A 125 5.26 10.60 -4.72
N ILE A 126 4.56 10.94 -5.81
CA ILE A 126 4.86 10.42 -7.16
C ILE A 126 6.27 10.84 -7.59
N LYS A 127 6.61 12.12 -7.42
CA LYS A 127 7.92 12.64 -7.77
C LYS A 127 9.03 11.91 -7.03
N VAL A 128 8.95 11.84 -5.70
CA VAL A 128 9.99 11.22 -4.88
C VAL A 128 10.17 9.74 -5.21
N ILE A 129 9.07 9.00 -5.47
CA ILE A 129 9.16 7.59 -5.87
C ILE A 129 9.80 7.45 -7.26
N ASN A 130 9.50 8.34 -8.19
CA ASN A 130 10.10 8.32 -9.53
C ASN A 130 11.59 8.66 -9.52
N ASP A 131 12.05 9.44 -8.57
CA ASP A 131 13.46 9.86 -8.42
C ASP A 131 14.33 8.84 -7.65
N PHE A 132 13.74 7.74 -7.11
CA PHE A 132 14.46 6.68 -6.39
C PHE A 132 15.33 5.84 -7.34
N GLU A 133 16.61 5.51 -6.90
CA GLU A 133 17.62 4.76 -7.67
C GLU A 133 18.07 3.45 -6.99
#